data_b7cf7586ab6765868f6396c5faf5f6d2
#
_entry.id   b7cf7586ab6765868f6396c5faf5f6d2
#
_cell.length_a   1.000
_cell.length_b   1.000
_cell.length_c   1.000
_cell.angle_alpha   90.00
_cell.angle_beta   90.00
_cell.angle_gamma   90.00
#
_symmetry.space_group_name_H-M   'P 1'
#
loop_
_entity.id
_entity.type
_entity.pdbx_description
1 polymer ?
#
loop_
_entity_poly.entity_id
_entity_poly.type
_entity_poly.pdbx_seq_one_letter_code
_entity_poly.pdbx_strand_id
1 'polypeptide(L)'
;QWGTSYFFPAIGMGAHISASPNHQTSRSVPLKFRIDVAMSGRLGMEIQPKNMTEEEKALCRNAIAEYKTIRPVVQFGDIYRLLSPYDKQGAASLMYVSPEKDKAVFYWWKTEHFCNRHLPRVKMAGLDPDKYYKVHELNRIDTEPLKFEGKSFSGAYLNDNGLEIPSTHRVESSKQNEYASRVLYLEEVTPSFSDNRIEQRPPLRVLCLGNSITRHEYKADIEWFSEWGMAASKEENDYCHQLEKMLSQNRPGTVVTPLNIAYWERNLNCNIDSLIGTHVTDKDVIVIRLGENVQDKEAFKSGILRLVEYCKRKADKVVITGCFWKDEEKERAIINAAHMHGLTFIPIDWIDRLYDSRPKVGDTLYDIHGKPYTVTKDFIIAHPDDEGMKKIAEAIYRVL
;
A
#
# COMPACT_ATOMS: atom_id res chain seq x y z
N GLN A 1 2.02 -21.21 21.87
CA GLN A 1 2.73 -21.39 20.59
C GLN A 1 3.74 -20.26 20.32
N TRP A 2 3.35 -18.99 20.47
CA TRP A 2 4.22 -17.84 20.18
C TRP A 2 5.54 -17.89 20.96
N GLY A 3 5.49 -17.94 22.29
CA GLY A 3 6.70 -18.01 23.11
C GLY A 3 7.56 -19.24 22.85
N THR A 4 6.93 -20.41 22.62
CA THR A 4 7.62 -21.65 22.31
C THR A 4 8.43 -21.56 21.00
N SER A 5 7.93 -20.79 20.03
CA SER A 5 8.56 -20.62 18.72
C SER A 5 9.92 -19.90 18.78
N TYR A 6 10.26 -19.24 19.88
CA TYR A 6 11.59 -18.63 20.06
C TYR A 6 12.68 -19.67 20.33
N PHE A 7 12.30 -20.83 20.88
CA PHE A 7 13.25 -21.83 21.36
C PHE A 7 13.23 -23.12 20.54
N PHE A 8 12.10 -23.39 19.87
CA PHE A 8 11.92 -24.66 19.18
C PHE A 8 11.37 -24.44 17.77
N PRO A 9 11.86 -25.19 16.77
CA PRO A 9 11.26 -25.19 15.43
C PRO A 9 9.86 -25.78 15.48
N ALA A 10 9.00 -25.39 14.54
CA ALA A 10 7.59 -25.81 14.53
C ALA A 10 7.40 -27.34 14.53
N ILE A 11 8.31 -28.09 13.91
CA ILE A 11 8.29 -29.56 13.95
C ILE A 11 8.43 -30.12 15.37
N GLY A 12 9.08 -29.38 16.28
CA GLY A 12 9.21 -29.75 17.70
C GLY A 12 8.04 -29.27 18.58
N MET A 13 7.19 -28.37 18.07
CA MET A 13 6.12 -27.74 18.84
C MET A 13 4.81 -28.53 18.71
N GLY A 14 4.48 -29.36 19.71
CA GLY A 14 3.15 -29.95 19.84
C GLY A 14 2.09 -28.87 20.05
N ALA A 15 1.00 -28.94 19.29
CA ALA A 15 -0.12 -28.01 19.36
C ALA A 15 -1.44 -28.78 19.30
N HIS A 16 -2.17 -28.80 20.42
CA HIS A 16 -3.32 -29.67 20.58
C HIS A 16 -4.64 -28.89 20.63
N ILE A 17 -5.65 -29.44 19.98
CA ILE A 17 -7.04 -29.01 20.14
C ILE A 17 -7.54 -29.64 21.45
N SER A 18 -7.60 -28.86 22.52
CA SER A 18 -8.07 -29.32 23.81
C SER A 18 -9.57 -29.08 24.03
N ALA A 19 -10.13 -29.64 25.09
CA ALA A 19 -11.53 -29.45 25.46
C ALA A 19 -11.88 -27.97 25.74
N SER A 20 -13.16 -27.63 25.62
CA SER A 20 -13.69 -26.31 26.01
C SER A 20 -14.98 -26.53 26.82
N PRO A 21 -15.09 -25.97 28.04
CA PRO A 21 -14.10 -25.16 28.74
C PRO A 21 -12.76 -25.90 29.00
N ASN A 22 -11.65 -25.19 28.95
CA ASN A 22 -10.35 -25.76 29.22
C ASN A 22 -10.24 -26.08 30.74
N HIS A 23 -9.77 -27.28 31.07
CA HIS A 23 -9.73 -27.76 32.47
C HIS A 23 -8.75 -27.00 33.39
N GLN A 24 -7.72 -26.32 32.80
CA GLN A 24 -6.74 -25.57 33.58
C GLN A 24 -7.12 -24.09 33.71
N THR A 25 -7.72 -23.49 32.72
CA THR A 25 -7.97 -22.04 32.64
C THR A 25 -9.45 -21.68 32.75
N SER A 26 -10.35 -22.66 32.72
CA SER A 26 -11.81 -22.51 32.65
C SER A 26 -12.32 -21.65 31.51
N ARG A 27 -11.47 -21.35 30.52
CA ARG A 27 -11.84 -20.55 29.32
C ARG A 27 -12.68 -21.37 28.36
N SER A 28 -13.77 -20.78 27.90
CA SER A 28 -14.57 -21.31 26.79
C SER A 28 -14.13 -20.60 25.52
N VAL A 29 -13.55 -21.35 24.57
CA VAL A 29 -13.01 -20.82 23.32
C VAL A 29 -13.62 -21.61 22.14
N PRO A 30 -14.07 -20.94 21.07
CA PRO A 30 -14.66 -21.60 19.90
C PRO A 30 -13.73 -22.67 19.29
N LEU A 31 -14.32 -23.73 18.77
CA LEU A 31 -13.54 -24.83 18.17
C LEU A 31 -12.67 -24.34 17.02
N LYS A 32 -13.20 -23.48 16.14
CA LYS A 32 -12.45 -22.82 15.04
C LYS A 32 -11.15 -22.21 15.54
N PHE A 33 -11.21 -21.36 16.59
CA PHE A 33 -10.04 -20.69 17.13
C PHE A 33 -9.00 -21.69 17.69
N ARG A 34 -9.47 -22.72 18.41
CA ARG A 34 -8.59 -23.77 18.97
C ARG A 34 -7.89 -24.55 17.85
N ILE A 35 -8.61 -24.86 16.77
CA ILE A 35 -8.06 -25.52 15.58
C ILE A 35 -6.99 -24.64 14.94
N ASP A 36 -7.28 -23.37 14.67
CA ASP A 36 -6.36 -22.45 13.99
C ASP A 36 -5.08 -22.22 14.79
N VAL A 37 -5.18 -22.18 16.14
CA VAL A 37 -3.99 -22.14 17.00
C VAL A 37 -3.21 -23.43 16.89
N ALA A 38 -3.88 -24.56 16.90
CA ALA A 38 -3.21 -25.87 16.82
C ALA A 38 -2.57 -26.14 15.46
N MET A 39 -3.13 -25.60 14.37
CA MET A 39 -2.56 -25.71 13.02
C MET A 39 -1.22 -24.96 12.87
N SER A 40 -0.87 -24.06 13.78
CA SER A 40 0.40 -23.32 13.75
C SER A 40 1.61 -24.12 14.31
N GLY A 41 1.43 -25.38 14.64
CA GLY A 41 2.48 -26.29 15.10
C GLY A 41 2.19 -27.71 14.65
N ARG A 42 2.68 -28.71 15.39
CA ARG A 42 2.29 -30.11 15.16
C ARG A 42 0.88 -30.34 15.69
N LEU A 43 -0.07 -30.33 14.77
CA LEU A 43 -1.49 -30.51 15.10
C LEU A 43 -1.74 -31.87 15.79
N GLY A 44 -2.33 -31.83 16.95
CA GLY A 44 -2.84 -32.96 17.70
C GLY A 44 -4.26 -32.71 18.21
N MET A 45 -4.96 -33.78 18.64
CA MET A 45 -6.29 -33.68 19.21
C MET A 45 -6.30 -34.31 20.61
N GLU A 46 -6.68 -33.51 21.62
CA GLU A 46 -6.88 -33.93 23.01
C GLU A 46 -8.34 -33.73 23.44
N ILE A 47 -9.28 -33.98 22.53
CA ILE A 47 -10.71 -33.95 22.77
C ILE A 47 -11.29 -35.34 22.49
N GLN A 48 -12.36 -35.67 23.21
CA GLN A 48 -13.02 -36.94 23.03
C GLN A 48 -14.10 -36.84 21.93
N PRO A 49 -13.95 -37.54 20.79
CA PRO A 49 -14.92 -37.45 19.68
C PRO A 49 -16.35 -37.84 20.07
N LYS A 50 -16.52 -38.67 21.10
CA LYS A 50 -17.85 -39.06 21.61
C LYS A 50 -18.65 -37.91 22.20
N ASN A 51 -17.97 -36.83 22.61
CA ASN A 51 -18.58 -35.64 23.23
C ASN A 51 -18.78 -34.50 22.21
N MET A 52 -18.46 -34.73 20.94
CA MET A 52 -18.55 -33.73 19.87
C MET A 52 -19.85 -33.88 19.10
N THR A 53 -20.40 -32.77 18.64
CA THR A 53 -21.50 -32.78 17.66
C THR A 53 -21.00 -33.23 16.28
N GLU A 54 -21.90 -33.59 15.37
CA GLU A 54 -21.51 -33.99 14.01
C GLU A 54 -20.90 -32.81 13.23
N GLU A 55 -21.37 -31.59 13.46
CA GLU A 55 -20.80 -30.36 12.89
C GLU A 55 -19.36 -30.13 13.36
N GLU A 56 -19.11 -30.32 14.67
CA GLU A 56 -17.77 -30.20 15.23
C GLU A 56 -16.82 -31.27 14.68
N LYS A 57 -17.31 -32.50 14.52
CA LYS A 57 -16.54 -33.59 13.89
C LYS A 57 -16.26 -33.29 12.42
N ALA A 58 -17.23 -32.74 11.67
CA ALA A 58 -17.05 -32.34 10.29
C ALA A 58 -16.00 -31.22 10.17
N LEU A 59 -16.06 -30.19 11.01
CA LEU A 59 -15.09 -29.12 11.05
C LEU A 59 -13.67 -29.65 11.34
N CYS A 60 -13.52 -30.55 12.31
CA CYS A 60 -12.24 -31.19 12.60
C CYS A 60 -11.71 -32.05 11.46
N ARG A 61 -12.56 -32.83 10.78
CA ARG A 61 -12.17 -33.64 9.62
C ARG A 61 -11.63 -32.76 8.49
N ASN A 62 -12.34 -31.66 8.19
CA ASN A 62 -11.90 -30.69 7.18
C ASN A 62 -10.57 -30.07 7.55
N ALA A 63 -10.44 -29.53 8.76
CA ALA A 63 -9.21 -28.91 9.26
C ALA A 63 -8.00 -29.86 9.25
N ILE A 64 -8.21 -31.13 9.59
CA ILE A 64 -7.13 -32.16 9.51
C ILE A 64 -6.72 -32.39 8.05
N ALA A 65 -7.69 -32.45 7.13
CA ALA A 65 -7.38 -32.61 5.70
C ALA A 65 -6.57 -31.43 5.18
N GLU A 66 -6.99 -30.20 5.46
CA GLU A 66 -6.28 -28.96 5.08
C GLU A 66 -4.90 -28.90 5.77
N TYR A 67 -4.81 -29.23 7.06
CA TYR A 67 -3.51 -29.25 7.74
C TYR A 67 -2.50 -30.22 7.09
N LYS A 68 -2.96 -31.35 6.59
CA LYS A 68 -2.08 -32.30 5.89
C LYS A 68 -1.44 -31.70 4.64
N THR A 69 -2.12 -30.76 3.96
CA THR A 69 -1.58 -30.09 2.78
C THR A 69 -0.55 -29.03 3.15
N ILE A 70 -0.77 -28.29 4.25
CA ILE A 70 0.13 -27.21 4.69
C ILE A 70 1.22 -27.69 5.65
N ARG A 71 1.12 -28.92 6.18
CA ARG A 71 2.06 -29.47 7.16
C ARG A 71 3.54 -29.35 6.77
N PRO A 72 3.96 -29.58 5.52
CA PRO A 72 5.36 -29.40 5.14
C PRO A 72 5.83 -27.95 5.32
N VAL A 73 5.02 -26.98 4.95
CA VAL A 73 5.34 -25.56 5.11
C VAL A 73 5.42 -25.19 6.59
N VAL A 74 4.45 -25.63 7.41
CA VAL A 74 4.41 -25.32 8.84
C VAL A 74 5.60 -25.93 9.59
N GLN A 75 5.97 -27.17 9.27
CA GLN A 75 7.00 -27.90 10.02
C GLN A 75 8.43 -27.60 9.56
N PHE A 76 8.64 -27.28 8.29
CA PHE A 76 9.96 -27.14 7.69
C PHE A 76 10.23 -25.75 7.10
N GLY A 77 9.22 -24.88 7.02
CA GLY A 77 9.37 -23.51 6.53
C GLY A 77 9.99 -22.57 7.56
N ASP A 78 10.48 -21.45 7.08
CA ASP A 78 10.97 -20.36 7.92
C ASP A 78 9.81 -19.65 8.62
N ILE A 79 9.96 -19.38 9.91
CA ILE A 79 8.96 -18.69 10.72
C ILE A 79 9.20 -17.18 10.75
N TYR A 80 8.15 -16.42 10.46
CA TYR A 80 8.11 -14.95 10.57
C TYR A 80 7.04 -14.54 11.58
N ARG A 81 7.45 -13.81 12.63
CA ARG A 81 6.57 -13.30 13.69
C ARG A 81 6.18 -11.88 13.32
N LEU A 82 4.89 -11.66 12.99
CA LEU A 82 4.41 -10.41 12.39
C LEU A 82 3.80 -9.47 13.42
N LEU A 83 2.90 -9.96 14.27
CA LEU A 83 2.29 -9.20 15.36
C LEU A 83 2.47 -9.96 16.66
N SER A 84 3.16 -9.35 17.61
CA SER A 84 3.39 -9.96 18.91
C SER A 84 2.15 -9.89 19.80
N PRO A 85 1.74 -10.98 20.47
CA PRO A 85 0.66 -10.96 21.46
C PRO A 85 1.01 -10.12 22.69
N TYR A 86 2.27 -9.78 22.90
CA TYR A 86 2.74 -8.98 24.03
C TYR A 86 2.66 -7.48 23.79
N ASP A 87 2.53 -7.04 22.54
CA ASP A 87 2.50 -5.61 22.16
C ASP A 87 1.12 -4.95 22.37
N LYS A 88 0.14 -5.69 22.94
CA LYS A 88 -1.22 -5.21 23.23
C LYS A 88 -1.91 -4.52 22.04
N GLN A 89 -1.62 -5.00 20.85
CA GLN A 89 -2.24 -4.50 19.61
C GLN A 89 -3.61 -5.15 19.31
N GLY A 90 -4.08 -6.03 20.20
CA GLY A 90 -5.37 -6.71 20.07
C GLY A 90 -5.38 -7.92 19.13
N ALA A 91 -4.26 -8.22 18.48
CA ALA A 91 -4.09 -9.37 17.63
C ALA A 91 -2.67 -9.94 17.72
N ALA A 92 -2.52 -11.22 17.36
CA ALA A 92 -1.25 -11.87 17.15
C ALA A 92 -1.21 -12.45 15.72
N SER A 93 -0.04 -12.48 15.09
CA SER A 93 0.10 -13.02 13.76
C SER A 93 1.50 -13.54 13.52
N LEU A 94 1.60 -14.71 12.91
CA LEU A 94 2.84 -15.28 12.42
C LEU A 94 2.61 -15.96 11.06
N MET A 95 3.67 -16.24 10.34
CA MET A 95 3.60 -17.03 9.13
C MET A 95 4.80 -17.95 8.98
N TYR A 96 4.60 -18.99 8.17
CA TYR A 96 5.66 -19.88 7.71
C TYR A 96 5.78 -19.76 6.20
N VAL A 97 7.01 -19.75 5.68
CA VAL A 97 7.30 -19.68 4.25
C VAL A 97 8.18 -20.87 3.89
N SER A 98 7.85 -21.59 2.83
CA SER A 98 8.67 -22.70 2.33
C SER A 98 10.08 -22.24 1.93
N PRO A 99 11.11 -23.08 1.99
CA PRO A 99 12.48 -22.72 1.58
C PRO A 99 12.54 -22.16 0.15
N GLU A 100 11.75 -22.74 -0.76
CA GLU A 100 11.64 -22.35 -2.17
C GLU A 100 10.81 -21.08 -2.36
N LYS A 101 10.19 -20.57 -1.31
CA LYS A 101 9.26 -19.42 -1.32
C LYS A 101 8.12 -19.58 -2.33
N ASP A 102 7.70 -20.81 -2.58
CA ASP A 102 6.56 -21.14 -3.46
C ASP A 102 5.26 -21.26 -2.69
N LYS A 103 5.33 -21.47 -1.36
CA LYS A 103 4.18 -21.63 -0.47
C LYS A 103 4.38 -20.92 0.86
N ALA A 104 3.28 -20.39 1.40
CA ALA A 104 3.31 -19.84 2.74
C ALA A 104 1.98 -20.08 3.48
N VAL A 105 2.04 -20.08 4.80
CA VAL A 105 0.86 -20.18 5.67
C VAL A 105 0.89 -19.04 6.66
N PHE A 106 -0.11 -18.20 6.58
CA PHE A 106 -0.26 -17.02 7.44
C PHE A 106 -1.34 -17.28 8.46
N TYR A 107 -1.08 -16.92 9.71
CA TYR A 107 -1.98 -17.05 10.85
C TYR A 107 -2.25 -15.70 11.48
N TRP A 108 -3.50 -15.48 11.83
CA TRP A 108 -3.94 -14.31 12.55
C TRP A 108 -4.96 -14.71 13.63
N TRP A 109 -4.78 -14.19 14.86
CA TRP A 109 -5.64 -14.44 16.01
C TRP A 109 -5.97 -13.15 16.72
N LYS A 110 -7.25 -12.95 17.01
CA LYS A 110 -7.71 -11.88 17.89
C LYS A 110 -7.36 -12.24 19.35
N THR A 111 -6.60 -11.39 20.03
CA THR A 111 -6.14 -11.64 21.39
C THR A 111 -6.90 -10.86 22.45
N GLU A 112 -7.62 -9.81 22.06
CA GLU A 112 -8.38 -8.95 22.96
C GLU A 112 -9.73 -8.59 22.32
N HIS A 113 -10.74 -8.44 23.17
CA HIS A 113 -12.03 -7.87 22.76
C HIS A 113 -11.97 -6.35 22.86
N PHE A 114 -12.36 -5.65 21.81
CA PHE A 114 -12.46 -4.20 21.80
C PHE A 114 -13.58 -3.73 20.87
N CYS A 115 -14.24 -2.64 21.27
CA CYS A 115 -15.25 -1.98 20.46
C CYS A 115 -14.60 -0.85 19.64
N ASN A 116 -15.07 -0.68 18.40
CA ASN A 116 -14.74 0.47 17.54
C ASN A 116 -13.23 0.72 17.30
N ARG A 117 -12.41 -0.30 17.36
CA ARG A 117 -10.98 -0.21 17.01
C ARG A 117 -10.72 -0.87 15.65
N HIS A 118 -10.17 -0.12 14.73
CA HIS A 118 -9.63 -0.67 13.50
C HIS A 118 -8.27 -1.31 13.78
N LEU A 119 -8.12 -2.56 13.37
CA LEU A 119 -6.82 -3.22 13.40
C LEU A 119 -6.01 -2.82 12.18
N PRO A 120 -4.69 -2.64 12.33
CA PRO A 120 -3.84 -2.31 11.19
C PRO A 120 -3.80 -3.45 10.18
N ARG A 121 -3.49 -3.12 8.93
CA ARG A 121 -3.14 -4.14 7.94
C ARG A 121 -1.93 -4.92 8.43
N VAL A 122 -1.93 -6.22 8.20
CA VAL A 122 -0.81 -7.06 8.59
C VAL A 122 0.11 -7.27 7.39
N LYS A 123 1.29 -6.69 7.44
CA LYS A 123 2.34 -6.92 6.47
C LYS A 123 2.86 -8.33 6.62
N MET A 124 3.10 -9.00 5.50
CA MET A 124 3.72 -10.31 5.47
C MET A 124 5.25 -10.19 5.42
N ALA A 125 5.96 -11.29 5.58
CA ALA A 125 7.41 -11.31 5.51
C ALA A 125 7.92 -12.63 4.92
N GLY A 126 9.09 -12.57 4.30
CA GLY A 126 9.77 -13.74 3.75
C GLY A 126 9.31 -14.18 2.38
N LEU A 127 8.24 -13.58 1.83
CA LEU A 127 7.80 -13.86 0.47
C LEU A 127 8.80 -13.29 -0.54
N ASP A 128 8.94 -13.96 -1.67
CA ASP A 128 9.72 -13.46 -2.79
C ASP A 128 9.01 -12.28 -3.43
N PRO A 129 9.61 -11.08 -3.51
CA PRO A 129 8.95 -9.90 -4.04
C PRO A 129 8.51 -10.04 -5.50
N ASP A 130 9.21 -10.85 -6.28
CA ASP A 130 9.00 -11.01 -7.73
C ASP A 130 7.99 -12.12 -8.06
N LYS A 131 7.62 -12.95 -7.09
CA LYS A 131 6.62 -13.99 -7.24
C LYS A 131 5.21 -13.49 -6.97
N TYR A 132 4.22 -14.18 -7.53
CA TYR A 132 2.81 -13.93 -7.26
C TYR A 132 2.22 -15.09 -6.46
N TYR A 133 1.38 -14.75 -5.49
CA TYR A 133 0.77 -15.72 -4.58
C TYR A 133 -0.73 -15.61 -4.61
N LYS A 134 -1.40 -16.71 -4.88
CA LYS A 134 -2.84 -16.85 -4.74
C LYS A 134 -3.17 -17.12 -3.29
N VAL A 135 -4.16 -16.40 -2.75
CA VAL A 135 -4.52 -16.47 -1.33
C VAL A 135 -5.81 -17.25 -1.15
N HIS A 136 -5.79 -18.23 -0.25
CA HIS A 136 -6.94 -19.04 0.12
C HIS A 136 -7.11 -19.09 1.64
N GLU A 137 -8.34 -18.89 2.14
CA GLU A 137 -8.65 -19.08 3.55
C GLU A 137 -8.88 -20.56 3.84
N LEU A 138 -8.15 -21.10 4.80
CA LEU A 138 -8.32 -22.46 5.33
C LEU A 138 -9.26 -22.44 6.54
N ASN A 139 -9.88 -23.62 6.78
CA ASN A 139 -10.78 -23.83 7.92
C ASN A 139 -11.85 -22.74 8.03
N ARG A 140 -12.39 -22.30 6.87
CA ARG A 140 -13.39 -21.24 6.78
C ARG A 140 -14.71 -21.68 7.37
N ILE A 141 -15.30 -20.82 8.20
CA ILE A 141 -16.66 -21.00 8.75
C ILE A 141 -17.63 -19.94 8.24
N ASP A 142 -17.13 -18.85 7.65
CA ASP A 142 -17.96 -17.78 7.10
C ASP A 142 -18.75 -18.28 5.88
N THR A 143 -19.99 -17.82 5.75
CA THR A 143 -20.85 -18.10 4.60
C THR A 143 -20.31 -17.47 3.32
N GLU A 144 -19.72 -16.28 3.44
CA GLU A 144 -19.12 -15.57 2.32
C GLU A 144 -17.59 -15.59 2.41
N PRO A 145 -16.89 -15.70 1.27
CA PRO A 145 -15.44 -15.66 1.26
C PRO A 145 -14.90 -14.28 1.62
N LEU A 146 -13.63 -14.24 2.01
CA LEU A 146 -12.90 -13.00 2.21
C LEU A 146 -12.78 -12.23 0.88
N LYS A 147 -12.72 -10.88 0.95
CA LYS A 147 -12.62 -10.02 -0.25
C LYS A 147 -11.42 -10.36 -1.15
N PHE A 148 -10.41 -11.00 -0.60
CA PHE A 148 -9.19 -11.40 -1.30
C PHE A 148 -9.08 -12.91 -1.53
N GLU A 149 -10.12 -13.69 -1.22
CA GLU A 149 -10.16 -15.12 -1.50
C GLU A 149 -9.97 -15.42 -2.99
N GLY A 150 -9.05 -16.33 -3.30
CA GLY A 150 -8.74 -16.72 -4.67
C GLY A 150 -8.01 -15.68 -5.50
N LYS A 151 -7.72 -14.48 -4.96
CA LYS A 151 -6.97 -13.43 -5.66
C LYS A 151 -5.47 -13.64 -5.52
N SER A 152 -4.74 -13.18 -6.54
CA SER A 152 -3.29 -13.22 -6.58
C SER A 152 -2.69 -11.84 -6.28
N PHE A 153 -1.60 -11.82 -5.52
CA PHE A 153 -0.88 -10.59 -5.16
C PHE A 153 0.62 -10.83 -5.35
N SER A 154 1.38 -9.81 -5.73
CA SER A 154 2.83 -9.94 -5.73
C SER A 154 3.36 -10.05 -4.28
N GLY A 155 4.47 -10.76 -4.11
CA GLY A 155 5.14 -10.84 -2.82
C GLY A 155 5.56 -9.46 -2.31
N ALA A 156 6.00 -8.57 -3.22
CA ALA A 156 6.27 -7.18 -2.88
C ALA A 156 5.05 -6.49 -2.27
N TYR A 157 3.86 -6.60 -2.88
CA TYR A 157 2.64 -6.03 -2.33
C TYR A 157 2.31 -6.58 -0.94
N LEU A 158 2.40 -7.89 -0.75
CA LEU A 158 2.09 -8.55 0.52
C LEU A 158 3.08 -8.17 1.64
N ASN A 159 4.37 -8.03 1.30
CA ASN A 159 5.41 -7.63 2.24
C ASN A 159 5.29 -6.15 2.64
N ASP A 160 4.98 -5.25 1.69
CA ASP A 160 4.98 -3.80 1.92
C ASP A 160 3.64 -3.27 2.42
N ASN A 161 2.53 -3.76 1.87
CA ASN A 161 1.17 -3.27 2.17
C ASN A 161 0.38 -4.24 3.06
N GLY A 162 0.62 -5.54 2.95
CA GLY A 162 -0.11 -6.57 3.68
C GLY A 162 -1.60 -6.65 3.33
N LEU A 163 -2.34 -7.39 4.14
CA LEU A 163 -3.78 -7.56 4.00
C LEU A 163 -4.54 -7.00 5.21
N GLU A 164 -5.73 -6.48 4.95
CA GLU A 164 -6.70 -6.13 5.98
C GLU A 164 -7.44 -7.39 6.40
N ILE A 165 -7.15 -7.88 7.60
CA ILE A 165 -7.74 -9.11 8.12
C ILE A 165 -9.01 -8.77 8.91
N PRO A 166 -10.19 -9.27 8.51
CA PRO A 166 -11.42 -9.03 9.25
C PRO A 166 -11.35 -9.64 10.66
N SER A 167 -11.62 -8.83 11.67
CA SER A 167 -11.58 -9.21 13.10
C SER A 167 -12.85 -9.88 13.60
N THR A 168 -13.79 -10.16 12.71
CA THR A 168 -15.06 -10.83 12.99
C THR A 168 -15.36 -11.89 11.94
N HIS A 169 -16.13 -12.91 12.36
CA HIS A 169 -16.71 -13.88 11.45
C HIS A 169 -18.15 -13.47 11.11
N ARG A 170 -18.59 -13.74 9.89
CA ARG A 170 -19.97 -13.52 9.43
C ARG A 170 -20.83 -14.75 9.75
N VAL A 171 -20.95 -15.03 11.05
CA VAL A 171 -21.75 -16.12 11.58
C VAL A 171 -22.64 -15.61 12.72
N GLU A 172 -23.76 -16.23 12.97
CA GLU A 172 -24.75 -15.82 13.99
C GLU A 172 -24.29 -16.06 15.45
N SER A 173 -23.00 -16.20 15.71
CA SER A 173 -22.46 -16.48 17.04
C SER A 173 -21.56 -15.38 17.55
N SER A 174 -21.96 -14.68 18.61
CA SER A 174 -21.15 -13.66 19.28
C SER A 174 -19.83 -14.21 19.84
N LYS A 175 -19.81 -15.46 20.30
CA LYS A 175 -18.59 -16.12 20.81
C LYS A 175 -17.52 -16.30 19.75
N GLN A 176 -17.90 -16.57 18.49
CA GLN A 176 -16.97 -16.67 17.38
C GLN A 176 -16.25 -15.33 17.10
N ASN A 177 -16.91 -14.22 17.37
CA ASN A 177 -16.36 -12.88 17.14
C ASN A 177 -15.49 -12.40 18.30
N GLU A 178 -15.69 -12.92 19.50
CA GLU A 178 -14.79 -12.66 20.65
C GLU A 178 -13.38 -13.24 20.39
N TYR A 179 -13.31 -14.45 19.82
CA TYR A 179 -12.09 -15.16 19.50
C TYR A 179 -11.98 -15.43 17.99
N ALA A 180 -11.99 -14.37 17.17
CA ALA A 180 -11.85 -14.55 15.73
C ALA A 180 -10.43 -14.97 15.35
N SER A 181 -10.31 -15.84 14.36
CA SER A 181 -9.04 -16.29 13.81
C SER A 181 -9.11 -16.52 12.32
N ARG A 182 -7.97 -16.37 11.63
CA ARG A 182 -7.84 -16.61 10.18
C ARG A 182 -6.56 -17.39 9.89
N VAL A 183 -6.66 -18.35 9.02
CA VAL A 183 -5.52 -19.07 8.45
C VAL A 183 -5.57 -18.90 6.95
N LEU A 184 -4.52 -18.33 6.37
CA LEU A 184 -4.43 -18.14 4.93
C LEU A 184 -3.31 -19.02 4.38
N TYR A 185 -3.61 -19.73 3.32
CA TYR A 185 -2.63 -20.44 2.51
C TYR A 185 -2.32 -19.63 1.27
N LEU A 186 -1.05 -19.44 1.01
CA LEU A 186 -0.53 -18.72 -0.14
C LEU A 186 0.26 -19.72 -0.98
N GLU A 187 -0.05 -19.80 -2.25
CA GLU A 187 0.64 -20.65 -3.21
C GLU A 187 1.10 -19.83 -4.40
N GLU A 188 2.37 -20.01 -4.78
CA GLU A 188 2.91 -19.38 -5.98
C GLU A 188 2.08 -19.75 -7.20
N VAL A 189 1.74 -18.75 -7.95
CA VAL A 189 1.09 -18.92 -9.24
C VAL A 189 1.89 -18.19 -10.30
N THR A 190 2.09 -18.83 -11.43
CA THR A 190 2.50 -18.08 -12.62
C THR A 190 1.32 -17.21 -12.99
N PRO A 191 1.45 -15.87 -12.99
CA PRO A 191 0.35 -15.03 -13.43
C PRO A 191 0.02 -15.45 -14.87
N SER A 192 -1.06 -16.21 -15.04
CA SER A 192 -1.62 -16.38 -16.35
C SER A 192 -2.22 -15.02 -16.69
N PHE A 193 -1.56 -14.27 -17.54
CA PHE A 193 -2.08 -13.01 -18.09
C PHE A 193 -3.41 -13.20 -18.84
N SER A 194 -3.91 -14.44 -18.93
CA SER A 194 -5.19 -14.82 -19.52
C SER A 194 -6.36 -14.81 -18.52
N ASP A 195 -6.15 -14.94 -17.20
CA ASP A 195 -7.21 -14.91 -16.19
C ASP A 195 -7.30 -13.59 -15.43
N ASN A 196 -6.27 -12.78 -15.46
CA ASN A 196 -6.39 -11.35 -15.33
C ASN A 196 -6.84 -10.81 -16.70
N ARG A 197 -8.12 -10.92 -17.04
CA ARG A 197 -8.76 -9.71 -17.50
C ARG A 197 -8.55 -8.73 -16.35
N ILE A 198 -7.42 -7.99 -16.39
CA ILE A 198 -7.42 -6.61 -16.02
C ILE A 198 -8.64 -6.12 -16.79
N GLU A 199 -9.77 -5.93 -16.10
CA GLU A 199 -10.79 -5.06 -16.64
C GLU A 199 -9.98 -3.85 -17.04
N GLN A 200 -9.82 -3.67 -18.36
CA GLN A 200 -9.07 -2.52 -18.86
C GLN A 200 -9.89 -1.36 -18.35
N ARG A 201 -9.43 -0.84 -17.22
CA ARG A 201 -10.09 0.33 -16.66
C ARG A 201 -10.00 1.39 -17.74
N PRO A 202 -11.04 2.19 -17.95
CA PRO A 202 -11.00 3.21 -18.97
C PRO A 202 -9.74 4.07 -18.79
N PRO A 203 -9.13 4.51 -19.88
CA PRO A 203 -7.97 5.40 -19.81
C PRO A 203 -8.30 6.64 -18.99
N LEU A 204 -7.31 7.18 -18.30
CA LEU A 204 -7.46 8.42 -17.51
C LEU A 204 -6.83 9.59 -18.28
N ARG A 205 -7.49 10.73 -18.19
CA ARG A 205 -6.93 12.02 -18.56
C ARG A 205 -6.54 12.74 -17.28
N VAL A 206 -5.25 12.71 -16.98
CA VAL A 206 -4.69 13.28 -15.74
C VAL A 206 -4.06 14.63 -16.05
N LEU A 207 -4.37 15.65 -15.27
CA LEU A 207 -3.68 16.94 -15.30
C LEU A 207 -2.83 17.09 -14.04
N CYS A 208 -1.54 17.29 -14.20
CA CYS A 208 -0.62 17.60 -13.11
C CYS A 208 -0.35 19.10 -13.06
N LEU A 209 -0.97 19.80 -12.14
CA LEU A 209 -0.71 21.21 -11.85
C LEU A 209 0.49 21.33 -10.92
N GLY A 210 1.53 22.01 -11.35
CA GLY A 210 2.73 22.14 -10.54
C GLY A 210 3.61 23.32 -10.96
N ASN A 211 4.86 23.22 -10.61
CA ASN A 211 5.90 24.23 -10.88
C ASN A 211 7.07 23.59 -11.68
N SER A 212 8.30 24.08 -11.49
CA SER A 212 9.49 23.60 -12.19
C SER A 212 9.72 22.08 -12.07
N ILE A 213 9.35 21.45 -10.95
CA ILE A 213 9.44 19.98 -10.77
C ILE A 213 8.46 19.24 -11.71
N THR A 214 7.31 19.84 -12.03
CA THR A 214 6.31 19.26 -12.93
C THR A 214 6.66 19.46 -14.39
N ARG A 215 7.04 20.68 -14.76
CA ARG A 215 7.53 21.07 -16.08
C ARG A 215 8.26 22.39 -15.99
N HIS A 216 9.36 22.54 -16.67
CA HIS A 216 10.02 23.83 -16.85
C HIS A 216 10.40 24.03 -18.31
N GLU A 217 10.03 25.16 -18.87
CA GLU A 217 10.38 25.53 -20.25
C GLU A 217 11.90 25.70 -20.40
N TYR A 218 12.36 25.53 -21.64
CA TYR A 218 13.76 25.80 -22.02
C TYR A 218 14.19 27.20 -21.54
N LYS A 219 15.34 27.28 -20.86
CA LYS A 219 15.84 28.51 -20.29
C LYS A 219 17.37 28.53 -20.21
N ALA A 220 18.02 29.03 -21.26
CA ALA A 220 19.46 28.98 -21.42
C ALA A 220 20.24 29.79 -20.37
N ASP A 221 19.69 30.89 -19.83
CA ASP A 221 20.33 31.72 -18.81
C ASP A 221 20.54 31.01 -17.46
N ILE A 222 19.74 29.96 -17.18
CA ILE A 222 19.94 29.10 -16.02
C ILE A 222 20.51 27.72 -16.41
N GLU A 223 20.97 27.54 -17.65
CA GLU A 223 21.51 26.28 -18.21
C GLU A 223 20.51 25.12 -18.17
N TRP A 224 19.21 25.41 -18.27
CA TRP A 224 18.17 24.42 -18.46
C TRP A 224 17.80 24.32 -19.94
N PHE A 225 18.18 23.20 -20.58
CA PHE A 225 18.06 23.02 -22.01
C PHE A 225 16.95 22.03 -22.41
N SER A 226 15.96 21.87 -21.54
CA SER A 226 14.88 20.89 -21.67
C SER A 226 13.51 21.51 -21.40
N GLU A 227 12.41 20.74 -21.62
CA GLU A 227 11.03 21.21 -21.43
C GLU A 227 10.18 20.31 -20.53
N TRP A 228 10.80 19.44 -19.75
CA TRP A 228 10.16 18.53 -18.80
C TRP A 228 10.39 18.93 -17.35
N GLY A 229 10.13 18.03 -16.41
CA GLY A 229 10.40 18.28 -14.99
C GLY A 229 11.87 18.56 -14.72
N MET A 230 12.15 19.73 -14.13
CA MET A 230 13.55 20.19 -13.92
C MET A 230 14.36 19.19 -13.11
N ALA A 231 15.56 18.92 -13.59
CA ALA A 231 16.55 17.99 -13.09
C ALA A 231 16.31 16.49 -13.40
N ALA A 232 15.16 16.12 -14.00
CA ALA A 232 15.08 14.81 -14.64
C ALA A 232 16.06 14.75 -15.82
N SER A 233 16.80 13.65 -15.92
CA SER A 233 17.87 13.52 -16.94
C SER A 233 17.34 13.53 -18.35
N LYS A 234 16.12 13.01 -18.56
CA LYS A 234 15.38 12.93 -19.83
C LYS A 234 13.89 13.10 -19.58
N GLU A 235 13.13 13.35 -20.66
CA GLU A 235 11.68 13.51 -20.61
C GLU A 235 10.98 12.32 -19.96
N GLU A 236 11.32 11.10 -20.38
CA GLU A 236 10.73 9.87 -19.85
C GLU A 236 11.00 9.60 -18.37
N ASN A 237 11.93 10.35 -17.76
CA ASN A 237 12.34 10.21 -16.37
C ASN A 237 11.69 11.23 -15.43
N ASP A 238 10.96 12.23 -15.95
CA ASP A 238 10.18 13.09 -15.07
C ASP A 238 8.98 12.36 -14.46
N TYR A 239 8.43 12.88 -13.36
CA TYR A 239 7.38 12.18 -12.63
C TYR A 239 6.07 12.06 -13.42
N CYS A 240 5.76 12.98 -14.33
CA CYS A 240 4.53 12.93 -15.12
C CYS A 240 4.57 11.79 -16.13
N HIS A 241 5.68 11.66 -16.87
CA HIS A 241 5.87 10.59 -17.85
C HIS A 241 6.01 9.22 -17.17
N GLN A 242 6.69 9.15 -16.00
CA GLN A 242 6.73 7.93 -15.21
C GLN A 242 5.35 7.55 -14.67
N LEU A 243 4.54 8.50 -14.22
CA LEU A 243 3.16 8.26 -13.78
C LEU A 243 2.29 7.76 -14.95
N GLU A 244 2.41 8.35 -16.12
CA GLU A 244 1.72 7.90 -17.32
C GLU A 244 2.07 6.46 -17.66
N LYS A 245 3.36 6.12 -17.65
CA LYS A 245 3.85 4.76 -17.88
C LYS A 245 3.27 3.76 -16.87
N MET A 246 3.24 4.12 -15.59
CA MET A 246 2.68 3.26 -14.52
C MET A 246 1.16 3.07 -14.68
N LEU A 247 0.42 4.14 -14.95
CA LEU A 247 -1.03 4.08 -15.13
C LEU A 247 -1.41 3.30 -16.39
N SER A 248 -0.65 3.46 -17.47
CA SER A 248 -0.90 2.81 -18.77
C SER A 248 -0.76 1.29 -18.71
N GLN A 249 -0.05 0.73 -17.71
CA GLN A 249 0.04 -0.71 -17.51
C GLN A 249 -1.34 -1.36 -17.26
N ASN A 250 -2.22 -0.66 -16.52
CA ASN A 250 -3.56 -1.14 -16.15
C ASN A 250 -4.70 -0.37 -16.83
N ARG A 251 -4.38 0.73 -17.50
CA ARG A 251 -5.31 1.65 -18.17
C ARG A 251 -4.70 2.13 -19.50
N PRO A 252 -4.60 1.25 -20.52
CA PRO A 252 -4.01 1.61 -21.81
C PRO A 252 -4.67 2.85 -22.41
N GLY A 253 -3.87 3.77 -22.95
CA GLY A 253 -4.34 5.04 -23.49
C GLY A 253 -4.52 6.16 -22.45
N THR A 254 -4.10 5.95 -21.19
CA THR A 254 -3.99 7.03 -20.20
C THR A 254 -3.02 8.10 -20.68
N VAL A 255 -3.38 9.36 -20.46
CA VAL A 255 -2.55 10.53 -20.76
C VAL A 255 -2.37 11.38 -19.52
N VAL A 256 -1.11 11.71 -19.18
CA VAL A 256 -0.75 12.61 -18.10
C VAL A 256 -0.20 13.90 -18.67
N THR A 257 -0.90 15.01 -18.45
CA THR A 257 -0.53 16.33 -18.99
C THR A 257 0.14 17.17 -17.88
N PRO A 258 1.44 17.49 -17.99
CA PRO A 258 2.09 18.43 -17.07
C PRO A 258 1.70 19.87 -17.39
N LEU A 259 1.39 20.68 -16.38
CA LEU A 259 1.14 22.11 -16.52
C LEU A 259 1.86 22.90 -15.42
N ASN A 260 2.80 23.75 -15.82
CA ASN A 260 3.47 24.65 -14.90
C ASN A 260 2.61 25.87 -14.61
N ILE A 261 2.20 26.04 -13.38
CA ILE A 261 1.47 27.21 -12.87
C ILE A 261 2.22 27.90 -11.73
N ALA A 262 3.55 27.90 -11.76
CA ALA A 262 4.39 28.61 -10.77
C ALA A 262 4.07 30.12 -10.71
N TYR A 263 3.46 30.67 -11.75
CA TYR A 263 2.89 32.03 -11.72
C TYR A 263 1.87 32.18 -10.60
N TRP A 264 1.00 31.19 -10.40
CA TRP A 264 0.01 31.20 -9.32
C TRP A 264 0.67 31.23 -7.94
N GLU A 265 1.74 30.50 -7.72
CA GLU A 265 2.45 30.49 -6.43
C GLU A 265 2.99 31.87 -6.03
N ARG A 266 3.29 32.72 -7.02
CA ARG A 266 3.77 34.09 -6.84
C ARG A 266 2.65 35.12 -6.86
N ASN A 267 1.45 34.76 -7.38
CA ASN A 267 0.29 35.62 -7.57
C ASN A 267 -0.98 34.91 -7.08
N LEU A 268 -1.03 34.62 -5.79
CA LEU A 268 -2.06 33.76 -5.16
C LEU A 268 -3.50 34.28 -5.35
N ASN A 269 -3.68 35.56 -5.67
CA ASN A 269 -4.99 36.17 -5.93
C ASN A 269 -5.36 36.29 -7.41
N CYS A 270 -4.55 35.70 -8.32
CA CYS A 270 -4.88 35.72 -9.74
C CYS A 270 -6.17 34.94 -10.06
N ASN A 271 -6.77 35.23 -11.20
CA ASN A 271 -7.95 34.53 -11.66
C ASN A 271 -7.57 33.12 -12.10
N ILE A 272 -8.02 32.11 -11.36
CA ILE A 272 -7.71 30.70 -11.58
C ILE A 272 -8.31 30.21 -12.91
N ASP A 273 -9.53 30.63 -13.26
CA ASP A 273 -10.17 30.22 -14.51
C ASP A 273 -9.39 30.74 -15.73
N SER A 274 -8.91 31.97 -15.69
CA SER A 274 -8.06 32.51 -16.76
C SER A 274 -6.72 31.78 -16.86
N LEU A 275 -6.21 31.22 -15.77
CA LEU A 275 -4.92 30.53 -15.73
C LEU A 275 -5.00 29.09 -16.22
N ILE A 276 -6.00 28.34 -15.77
CA ILE A 276 -6.09 26.90 -16.03
C ILE A 276 -7.42 26.43 -16.66
N GLY A 277 -8.38 27.32 -16.88
CA GLY A 277 -9.74 26.96 -17.31
C GLY A 277 -9.80 26.10 -18.57
N THR A 278 -8.96 26.40 -19.57
CA THR A 278 -8.86 25.61 -20.81
C THR A 278 -8.19 24.26 -20.64
N HIS A 279 -7.36 24.10 -19.60
CA HIS A 279 -6.60 22.89 -19.35
C HIS A 279 -7.34 21.85 -18.51
N VAL A 280 -8.32 22.28 -17.71
CA VAL A 280 -9.08 21.39 -16.81
C VAL A 280 -10.30 20.76 -17.48
N THR A 281 -10.61 21.14 -18.71
CA THR A 281 -11.70 20.55 -19.49
C THR A 281 -11.41 19.07 -19.76
N ASP A 282 -12.41 18.23 -19.57
CA ASP A 282 -12.33 16.79 -19.82
C ASP A 282 -11.20 16.06 -19.07
N LYS A 283 -10.92 16.44 -17.83
CA LYS A 283 -9.95 15.73 -16.97
C LYS A 283 -10.68 14.84 -15.97
N ASP A 284 -10.25 13.58 -15.92
CA ASP A 284 -10.77 12.62 -14.94
C ASP A 284 -10.10 12.85 -13.57
N VAL A 285 -8.82 13.22 -13.60
CA VAL A 285 -8.00 13.44 -12.41
C VAL A 285 -7.22 14.73 -12.50
N ILE A 286 -7.19 15.50 -11.41
CA ILE A 286 -6.26 16.62 -11.23
C ILE A 286 -5.34 16.33 -10.05
N VAL A 287 -4.03 16.39 -10.28
CA VAL A 287 -2.98 16.30 -9.27
C VAL A 287 -2.47 17.72 -9.00
N ILE A 288 -2.57 18.20 -7.77
CA ILE A 288 -2.04 19.50 -7.34
C ILE A 288 -0.73 19.26 -6.61
N ARG A 289 0.38 19.75 -7.17
CA ARG A 289 1.73 19.65 -6.62
C ARG A 289 2.41 21.03 -6.62
N LEU A 290 2.12 21.82 -5.62
CA LEU A 290 2.48 23.24 -5.53
C LEU A 290 2.82 23.62 -4.08
N GLY A 291 3.54 24.72 -3.92
CA GLY A 291 3.86 25.34 -2.64
C GLY A 291 5.32 25.79 -2.55
N GLU A 292 6.21 25.24 -3.38
CA GLU A 292 7.64 25.48 -3.27
C GLU A 292 8.02 26.97 -3.49
N ASN A 293 7.41 27.63 -4.48
CA ASN A 293 7.73 29.03 -4.83
C ASN A 293 6.91 30.07 -4.05
N VAL A 294 6.04 29.62 -3.16
CA VAL A 294 5.23 30.53 -2.34
C VAL A 294 6.11 31.31 -1.35
N GLN A 295 5.98 32.62 -1.34
CA GLN A 295 6.64 33.50 -0.37
C GLN A 295 5.68 33.97 0.73
N ASP A 296 4.46 34.40 0.35
CA ASP A 296 3.42 34.82 1.29
C ASP A 296 2.62 33.61 1.79
N LYS A 297 3.03 33.06 2.92
CA LYS A 297 2.43 31.88 3.53
C LYS A 297 1.02 32.15 4.07
N GLU A 298 0.72 33.38 4.50
CA GLU A 298 -0.62 33.74 4.97
C GLU A 298 -1.61 33.78 3.81
N ALA A 299 -1.26 34.44 2.72
CA ALA A 299 -2.09 34.43 1.51
C ALA A 299 -2.23 33.04 0.91
N PHE A 300 -1.22 32.17 1.07
CA PHE A 300 -1.26 30.79 0.58
C PHE A 300 -2.37 29.96 1.22
N LYS A 301 -2.66 30.14 2.51
CA LYS A 301 -3.72 29.43 3.22
C LYS A 301 -5.08 29.59 2.53
N SER A 302 -5.42 30.79 2.13
CA SER A 302 -6.66 31.07 1.39
C SER A 302 -6.55 30.74 -0.11
N GLY A 303 -5.38 30.94 -0.70
CA GLY A 303 -5.12 30.67 -2.11
C GLY A 303 -5.28 29.19 -2.44
N ILE A 304 -4.70 28.29 -1.63
CA ILE A 304 -4.76 26.84 -1.88
C ILE A 304 -6.20 26.31 -1.72
N LEU A 305 -6.97 26.85 -0.78
CA LEU A 305 -8.39 26.51 -0.64
C LEU A 305 -9.18 26.85 -1.91
N ARG A 306 -9.00 28.07 -2.46
CA ARG A 306 -9.66 28.47 -3.71
C ARG A 306 -9.26 27.60 -4.90
N LEU A 307 -7.97 27.25 -5.01
CA LEU A 307 -7.48 26.39 -6.10
C LEU A 307 -8.08 24.99 -6.00
N VAL A 308 -8.05 24.39 -4.81
CA VAL A 308 -8.65 23.08 -4.54
C VAL A 308 -10.15 23.08 -4.85
N GLU A 309 -10.87 24.07 -4.36
CA GLU A 309 -12.32 24.22 -4.64
C GLU A 309 -12.59 24.32 -6.15
N TYR A 310 -11.81 25.11 -6.87
CA TYR A 310 -11.93 25.24 -8.32
C TYR A 310 -11.70 23.89 -9.02
N CYS A 311 -10.62 23.17 -8.69
CA CYS A 311 -10.29 21.89 -9.30
C CYS A 311 -11.36 20.81 -9.01
N LYS A 312 -11.91 20.79 -7.79
CA LYS A 312 -13.01 19.85 -7.43
C LYS A 312 -14.28 20.00 -8.26
N ARG A 313 -14.54 21.19 -8.77
CA ARG A 313 -15.69 21.41 -9.67
C ARG A 313 -15.43 20.98 -11.11
N LYS A 314 -14.19 20.64 -11.45
CA LYS A 314 -13.73 20.40 -12.84
C LYS A 314 -13.32 18.97 -13.12
N ALA A 315 -13.02 18.16 -12.10
CA ALA A 315 -12.59 16.76 -12.27
C ALA A 315 -13.28 15.85 -11.25
N ASP A 316 -13.44 14.59 -11.62
CA ASP A 316 -14.05 13.54 -10.76
C ASP A 316 -13.19 13.25 -9.54
N LYS A 317 -11.88 13.31 -9.71
CA LYS A 317 -10.90 13.06 -8.64
C LYS A 317 -9.86 14.18 -8.58
N VAL A 318 -9.62 14.68 -7.38
CA VAL A 318 -8.52 15.60 -7.11
C VAL A 318 -7.67 15.04 -5.99
N VAL A 319 -6.37 15.03 -6.17
CA VAL A 319 -5.37 14.68 -5.15
C VAL A 319 -4.37 15.80 -4.99
N ILE A 320 -3.80 15.94 -3.81
CA ILE A 320 -2.84 17.01 -3.54
C ILE A 320 -1.62 16.46 -2.82
N THR A 321 -0.42 16.87 -3.24
CA THR A 321 0.82 16.49 -2.58
C THR A 321 1.30 17.57 -1.63
N GLY A 322 2.14 17.21 -0.66
CA GLY A 322 2.99 18.13 0.05
C GLY A 322 4.08 18.73 -0.86
N CYS A 323 4.92 19.61 -0.30
CA CYS A 323 6.10 20.14 -0.97
C CYS A 323 7.23 19.10 -0.99
N PHE A 324 8.07 19.12 -2.03
CA PHE A 324 9.29 18.32 -2.07
C PHE A 324 10.30 18.77 -1.01
N TRP A 325 10.51 20.09 -0.87
CA TRP A 325 11.30 20.64 0.22
C TRP A 325 10.43 20.89 1.44
N LYS A 326 10.83 20.35 2.58
CA LYS A 326 10.08 20.46 3.82
C LYS A 326 9.82 21.92 4.22
N ASP A 327 8.53 22.27 4.36
CA ASP A 327 8.06 23.53 4.94
C ASP A 327 6.78 23.28 5.74
N GLU A 328 6.90 23.21 7.06
CA GLU A 328 5.80 22.80 7.95
C GLU A 328 4.58 23.71 7.89
N GLU A 329 4.75 24.99 7.60
CA GLU A 329 3.64 25.93 7.55
C GLU A 329 2.85 25.79 6.25
N LYS A 330 3.55 25.67 5.12
CA LYS A 330 2.92 25.39 3.82
C LYS A 330 2.24 24.03 3.83
N GLU A 331 2.89 23.03 4.40
CA GLU A 331 2.35 21.68 4.47
C GLU A 331 1.08 21.65 5.32
N ARG A 332 1.04 22.32 6.46
CA ARG A 332 -0.19 22.49 7.26
C ARG A 332 -1.32 23.15 6.46
N ALA A 333 -1.02 24.17 5.66
CA ALA A 333 -2.03 24.81 4.80
C ALA A 333 -2.58 23.83 3.75
N ILE A 334 -1.72 23.02 3.12
CA ILE A 334 -2.10 22.01 2.14
C ILE A 334 -2.93 20.89 2.79
N ILE A 335 -2.49 20.36 3.94
CA ILE A 335 -3.22 19.34 4.71
C ILE A 335 -4.60 19.85 5.11
N ASN A 336 -4.68 21.08 5.59
CA ASN A 336 -5.97 21.69 5.97
C ASN A 336 -6.91 21.81 4.77
N ALA A 337 -6.40 22.26 3.62
CA ALA A 337 -7.18 22.34 2.39
C ALA A 337 -7.66 20.95 1.92
N ALA A 338 -6.79 19.95 1.98
CA ALA A 338 -7.15 18.57 1.67
C ALA A 338 -8.27 18.07 2.60
N HIS A 339 -8.12 18.26 3.90
CA HIS A 339 -9.09 17.80 4.90
C HIS A 339 -10.46 18.49 4.73
N MET A 340 -10.47 19.82 4.58
CA MET A 340 -11.72 20.60 4.41
C MET A 340 -12.51 20.18 3.16
N HIS A 341 -11.84 19.73 2.13
CA HIS A 341 -12.47 19.33 0.87
C HIS A 341 -12.55 17.80 0.68
N GLY A 342 -12.12 17.00 1.66
CA GLY A 342 -12.15 15.53 1.58
C GLY A 342 -11.24 14.97 0.50
N LEU A 343 -10.07 15.59 0.28
CA LEU A 343 -9.08 15.13 -0.69
C LEU A 343 -8.08 14.15 -0.04
N THR A 344 -7.47 13.32 -0.87
CA THR A 344 -6.30 12.55 -0.47
C THR A 344 -5.06 13.45 -0.49
N PHE A 345 -4.43 13.62 0.67
CA PHE A 345 -3.12 14.26 0.80
C PHE A 345 -2.00 13.22 0.66
N ILE A 346 -0.97 13.55 -0.11
CA ILE A 346 0.17 12.69 -0.39
C ILE A 346 1.44 13.38 0.13
N PRO A 347 2.01 12.95 1.26
CA PRO A 347 3.29 13.48 1.73
C PRO A 347 4.42 13.05 0.79
N ILE A 348 5.29 13.98 0.41
CA ILE A 348 6.46 13.71 -0.46
C ILE A 348 7.78 14.29 0.07
N ASP A 349 7.76 15.06 1.16
CA ASP A 349 8.95 15.65 1.78
C ASP A 349 9.97 14.61 2.30
N TRP A 350 9.50 13.37 2.54
CA TRP A 350 10.34 12.26 2.95
C TRP A 350 11.29 11.79 1.83
N ILE A 351 10.96 12.06 0.56
CA ILE A 351 11.79 11.66 -0.59
C ILE A 351 13.14 12.34 -0.50
N ASP A 352 13.15 13.66 -0.32
CA ASP A 352 14.37 14.46 -0.19
C ASP A 352 15.21 14.09 1.04
N ARG A 353 14.59 13.60 2.10
CA ARG A 353 15.27 13.24 3.36
C ARG A 353 15.83 11.82 3.40
N LEU A 354 15.21 10.88 2.70
CA LEU A 354 15.54 9.46 2.80
C LEU A 354 16.30 8.90 1.60
N TYR A 355 16.32 9.62 0.50
CA TYR A 355 16.98 9.21 -0.73
C TYR A 355 18.01 10.24 -1.15
N ASP A 356 19.08 9.80 -1.83
CA ASP A 356 19.95 10.66 -2.62
C ASP A 356 19.19 10.98 -3.92
N SER A 357 18.25 11.94 -3.82
CA SER A 357 17.22 12.21 -4.81
C SER A 357 17.42 13.52 -5.56
N ARG A 358 18.65 14.05 -5.53
CA ARG A 358 19.03 15.26 -6.22
C ARG A 358 20.27 15.03 -7.08
N PRO A 359 20.35 15.61 -8.29
CA PRO A 359 21.55 15.52 -9.09
C PRO A 359 22.72 16.27 -8.41
N LYS A 360 23.91 15.91 -8.80
CA LYS A 360 25.16 16.55 -8.33
C LYS A 360 25.79 17.36 -9.43
N VAL A 361 26.57 18.36 -9.05
CA VAL A 361 27.44 19.05 -10.03
C VAL A 361 28.34 18.02 -10.69
N GLY A 362 28.33 18.02 -12.03
CA GLY A 362 29.05 17.03 -12.83
C GLY A 362 28.16 15.92 -13.42
N ASP A 363 26.94 15.75 -12.94
CA ASP A 363 26.00 14.79 -13.51
C ASP A 363 25.59 15.20 -14.94
N THR A 364 25.21 14.22 -15.74
CA THR A 364 24.81 14.41 -17.12
C THR A 364 23.30 14.45 -17.26
N LEU A 365 22.79 15.51 -17.84
CA LEU A 365 21.42 15.65 -18.33
C LEU A 365 21.41 15.69 -19.86
N TYR A 366 20.24 15.61 -20.46
CA TYR A 366 20.08 15.68 -21.91
C TYR A 366 19.16 16.84 -22.29
N ASP A 367 19.46 17.51 -23.38
CA ASP A 367 18.63 18.57 -23.93
C ASP A 367 17.43 18.01 -24.73
N ILE A 368 16.57 18.90 -25.22
CA ILE A 368 15.40 18.54 -26.06
C ILE A 368 15.75 17.81 -27.35
N HIS A 369 17.02 17.78 -27.76
CA HIS A 369 17.53 17.07 -28.93
C HIS A 369 18.27 15.78 -28.56
N GLY A 370 18.27 15.40 -27.27
CA GLY A 370 19.00 14.23 -26.75
C GLY A 370 20.53 14.44 -26.66
N LYS A 371 21.03 15.66 -26.74
CA LYS A 371 22.46 15.96 -26.61
C LYS A 371 22.81 16.07 -25.10
N PRO A 372 23.86 15.37 -24.64
CA PRO A 372 24.25 15.43 -23.24
C PRO A 372 24.88 16.80 -22.88
N TYR A 373 24.59 17.28 -21.68
CA TYR A 373 25.25 18.41 -21.05
C TYR A 373 25.46 18.17 -19.56
N THR A 374 26.41 18.88 -18.97
CA THR A 374 26.79 18.68 -17.57
C THR A 374 26.10 19.70 -16.67
N VAL A 375 25.56 19.25 -15.55
CA VAL A 375 24.97 20.13 -14.51
C VAL A 375 26.05 20.96 -13.85
N THR A 376 25.88 22.28 -13.83
CA THR A 376 26.80 23.20 -13.18
C THR A 376 26.12 24.16 -12.19
N LYS A 377 24.80 24.28 -12.24
CA LYS A 377 24.02 25.28 -11.49
C LYS A 377 23.37 24.69 -10.24
N ASP A 378 23.58 25.33 -9.12
CA ASP A 378 22.94 25.00 -7.83
C ASP A 378 21.42 25.01 -7.92
N PHE A 379 20.86 25.86 -8.78
CA PHE A 379 19.43 25.91 -8.99
C PHE A 379 18.87 24.61 -9.55
N ILE A 380 19.56 23.94 -10.48
CA ILE A 380 19.13 22.65 -11.05
C ILE A 380 19.28 21.54 -10.01
N ILE A 381 20.43 21.48 -9.30
CA ILE A 381 20.68 20.42 -8.30
C ILE A 381 19.78 20.51 -7.06
N ALA A 382 19.05 21.59 -6.88
CA ALA A 382 18.03 21.67 -5.83
C ALA A 382 16.78 20.81 -6.14
N HIS A 383 16.57 20.45 -7.41
CA HIS A 383 15.37 19.72 -7.86
C HIS A 383 15.56 18.20 -7.77
N PRO A 384 14.46 17.42 -7.77
CA PRO A 384 14.56 15.96 -7.74
C PRO A 384 15.17 15.41 -9.05
N ASP A 385 16.11 14.48 -8.91
CA ASP A 385 16.66 13.68 -10.01
C ASP A 385 15.71 12.57 -10.47
N ASP A 386 16.17 11.67 -11.33
CA ASP A 386 15.38 10.57 -11.86
C ASP A 386 14.77 9.66 -10.76
N GLU A 387 15.52 9.39 -9.68
CA GLU A 387 15.00 8.58 -8.56
C GLU A 387 13.98 9.38 -7.73
N GLY A 388 14.25 10.66 -7.47
CA GLY A 388 13.31 11.55 -6.82
C GLY A 388 12.01 11.71 -7.61
N MET A 389 12.09 11.89 -8.91
CA MET A 389 10.95 11.95 -9.83
C MET A 389 10.14 10.65 -9.81
N LYS A 390 10.83 9.51 -9.85
CA LYS A 390 10.20 8.19 -9.76
C LYS A 390 9.44 8.01 -8.46
N LYS A 391 10.02 8.42 -7.33
CA LYS A 391 9.36 8.33 -6.02
C LYS A 391 8.11 9.22 -5.93
N ILE A 392 8.14 10.39 -6.54
CA ILE A 392 6.94 11.26 -6.65
C ILE A 392 5.85 10.55 -7.47
N ALA A 393 6.21 9.99 -8.63
CA ALA A 393 5.26 9.24 -9.47
C ALA A 393 4.65 8.03 -8.74
N GLU A 394 5.48 7.23 -8.06
CA GLU A 394 5.03 6.08 -7.25
C GLU A 394 4.07 6.51 -6.14
N ALA A 395 4.35 7.61 -5.44
CA ALA A 395 3.49 8.11 -4.37
C ALA A 395 2.10 8.53 -4.90
N ILE A 396 2.04 9.18 -6.06
CA ILE A 396 0.79 9.57 -6.71
C ILE A 396 0.06 8.33 -7.25
N TYR A 397 0.77 7.41 -7.92
CA TYR A 397 0.20 6.19 -8.50
C TYR A 397 -0.56 5.34 -7.46
N ARG A 398 -0.04 5.24 -6.23
CA ARG A 398 -0.65 4.45 -5.15
C ARG A 398 -2.05 4.89 -4.74
N VAL A 399 -2.45 6.09 -5.08
CA VAL A 399 -3.77 6.66 -4.70
C VAL A 399 -4.70 6.84 -5.89
N LEU A 400 -4.24 6.67 -7.13
CA LEU A 400 -5.05 6.73 -8.36
C LEU A 400 -5.57 5.38 -8.78
#